data_950e1f058f1df9da83757177838c7770
#
_entry.id   950e1f058f1df9da83757177838c7770
#
_cell.length_a   1.000
_cell.length_b   1.000
_cell.length_c   1.000
_cell.angle_alpha   90.00
_cell.angle_beta   90.00
_cell.angle_gamma   90.00
#
_symmetry.space_group_name_H-M   'P 1'
#
loop_
_entity.id
_entity.type
_entity.pdbx_description
1 polymer ?
#
loop_
_entity_poly.entity_id
_entity_poly.type
_entity_poly.pdbx_seq_one_letter_code
_entity_poly.pdbx_strand_id
1 'polypeptide(L)'
;KEASDSCTSSVHILRGDIIIMATDGLFDNVDIDDITKIALQWEQEYGFIDGGGIGARNKRWASGHSLSDLSAQAIPKLAEILCRKARENSLDNTLDSPFALLAKENDVMWSGGMPDDCTVLAMHVVGNKSSSSR
;
A
#
# COMPACT_ATOMS: atom_id res chain seq x y z
N LYS A 1 0.80 -10.48 28.14
CA LYS A 1 -0.05 -10.72 26.93
C LYS A 1 0.13 -12.17 26.51
N GLU A 2 -0.95 -12.87 26.29
CA GLU A 2 -0.97 -14.26 25.85
C GLU A 2 -1.36 -14.32 24.36
N ALA A 3 -1.12 -15.47 23.71
CA ALA A 3 -1.50 -15.65 22.30
C ALA A 3 -3.02 -15.55 22.08
N SER A 4 -3.80 -15.84 23.11
CA SER A 4 -5.27 -15.65 23.14
C SER A 4 -5.70 -14.18 23.00
N ASP A 5 -4.81 -13.23 23.29
CA ASP A 5 -5.09 -11.79 23.20
C ASP A 5 -4.94 -11.28 21.76
N SER A 6 -4.52 -12.15 20.82
CA SER A 6 -4.37 -11.76 19.42
C SER A 6 -5.72 -11.65 18.71
N CYS A 7 -5.86 -10.63 17.87
CA CYS A 7 -6.99 -10.49 16.97
C CYS A 7 -6.66 -11.14 15.62
N THR A 8 -7.57 -11.97 15.14
CA THR A 8 -7.43 -12.61 13.83
C THR A 8 -8.57 -12.19 12.91
N SER A 9 -8.24 -11.99 11.63
CA SER A 9 -9.21 -11.69 10.60
C SER A 9 -8.89 -12.45 9.31
N SER A 10 -9.85 -12.58 8.44
CA SER A 10 -9.70 -13.23 7.14
C SER A 10 -10.31 -12.35 6.06
N VAL A 11 -9.58 -12.16 4.98
CA VAL A 11 -9.99 -11.33 3.84
C VAL A 11 -9.80 -12.13 2.57
N HIS A 12 -10.80 -12.08 1.68
CA HIS A 12 -10.66 -12.62 0.34
C HIS A 12 -9.75 -11.71 -0.50
N ILE A 13 -8.77 -12.32 -1.14
CA ILE A 13 -7.86 -11.63 -2.06
C ILE A 13 -8.07 -12.13 -3.49
N LEU A 14 -7.92 -11.21 -4.43
CA LEU A 14 -8.05 -11.47 -5.86
C LEU A 14 -6.70 -11.21 -6.55
N ARG A 15 -6.52 -11.84 -7.70
CA ARG A 15 -5.37 -11.55 -8.56
C ARG A 15 -5.35 -10.08 -8.92
N GLY A 16 -4.21 -9.44 -8.72
CA GLY A 16 -4.02 -8.01 -8.92
C GLY A 16 -4.18 -7.17 -7.65
N ASP A 17 -4.62 -7.75 -6.53
CA ASP A 17 -4.65 -7.02 -5.27
C ASP A 17 -3.24 -6.70 -4.79
N ILE A 18 -3.12 -5.54 -4.14
CA ILE A 18 -1.89 -5.10 -3.50
C ILE A 18 -2.09 -5.16 -1.99
N ILE A 19 -1.19 -5.85 -1.30
CA ILE A 19 -1.17 -5.91 0.17
C ILE A 19 0.00 -5.06 0.64
N ILE A 20 -0.27 -4.12 1.53
CA ILE A 20 0.75 -3.27 2.13
C ILE A 20 0.78 -3.56 3.63
N MET A 21 1.96 -3.95 4.10
CA MET A 21 2.28 -4.04 5.53
C MET A 21 3.37 -3.04 5.84
N ALA A 22 3.18 -2.27 6.89
CA ALA A 22 4.16 -1.25 7.25
C ALA A 22 4.16 -1.01 8.76
N THR A 23 5.22 -0.34 9.23
CA THR A 23 5.27 0.24 10.56
C THR A 23 4.39 1.49 10.62
N ASP A 24 4.13 1.97 11.84
CA ASP A 24 3.40 3.22 12.08
C ASP A 24 4.06 4.44 11.44
N GLY A 25 5.37 4.43 11.23
CA GLY A 25 6.06 5.47 10.47
C GLY A 25 5.48 5.74 9.07
N LEU A 26 4.78 4.76 8.44
CA LEU A 26 3.98 5.02 7.25
C LEU A 26 2.61 5.60 7.62
N PHE A 27 1.85 4.91 8.46
CA PHE A 27 0.43 5.21 8.70
C PHE A 27 0.20 6.47 9.54
N ASP A 28 1.17 6.88 10.34
CA ASP A 28 1.15 8.14 11.08
C ASP A 28 1.38 9.37 10.17
N ASN A 29 1.97 9.15 8.99
CA ASN A 29 2.39 10.23 8.09
C ASN A 29 1.67 10.25 6.75
N VAL A 30 1.09 9.14 6.32
CA VAL A 30 0.41 9.04 5.01
C VAL A 30 -0.99 8.48 5.22
N ASP A 31 -1.97 9.26 4.80
CA ASP A 31 -3.38 8.87 4.87
C ASP A 31 -3.67 7.66 3.96
N ILE A 32 -4.64 6.84 4.36
CA ILE A 32 -5.08 5.65 3.61
C ILE A 32 -5.52 6.00 2.18
N ASP A 33 -6.21 7.11 2.01
CA ASP A 33 -6.66 7.56 0.68
C ASP A 33 -5.46 7.93 -0.20
N ASP A 34 -4.43 8.54 0.37
CA ASP A 34 -3.20 8.87 -0.36
C ASP A 34 -2.38 7.61 -0.68
N ILE A 35 -2.30 6.65 0.23
CA ILE A 35 -1.70 5.32 -0.05
C ILE A 35 -2.43 4.66 -1.23
N THR A 36 -3.75 4.69 -1.22
CA THR A 36 -4.59 4.12 -2.29
C THR A 36 -4.34 4.82 -3.64
N LYS A 37 -4.28 6.15 -3.65
CA LYS A 37 -3.97 6.94 -4.85
C LYS A 37 -2.58 6.60 -5.41
N ILE A 38 -1.58 6.51 -4.53
CA ILE A 38 -0.20 6.14 -4.92
C ILE A 38 -0.18 4.74 -5.55
N ALA A 39 -0.87 3.78 -4.94
CA ALA A 39 -0.95 2.42 -5.48
C ALA A 39 -1.64 2.38 -6.85
N LEU A 40 -2.75 3.09 -7.03
CA LEU A 40 -3.44 3.20 -8.32
C LEU A 40 -2.58 3.87 -9.40
N GLN A 41 -1.87 4.94 -9.07
CA GLN A 41 -0.94 5.60 -9.99
C GLN A 41 0.19 4.66 -10.40
N TRP A 42 0.74 3.91 -9.46
CA TRP A 42 1.74 2.89 -9.72
C TRP A 42 1.20 1.80 -10.67
N GLU A 43 -0.02 1.29 -10.44
CA GLU A 43 -0.65 0.33 -11.34
C GLU A 43 -0.82 0.87 -12.77
N GLN A 44 -1.20 2.13 -12.91
CA GLN A 44 -1.30 2.80 -14.22
C GLN A 44 0.06 2.95 -14.90
N GLU A 45 1.05 3.44 -14.17
CA GLU A 45 2.39 3.71 -14.69
C GLU A 45 3.07 2.43 -15.21
N TYR A 46 2.89 1.32 -14.51
CA TYR A 46 3.45 0.03 -14.90
C TYR A 46 2.50 -0.81 -15.79
N GLY A 47 1.38 -0.27 -16.20
CA GLY A 47 0.48 -0.92 -17.15
C GLY A 47 -0.34 -2.07 -16.57
N PHE A 48 -0.53 -2.14 -15.26
CA PHE A 48 -1.40 -3.13 -14.62
C PHE A 48 -2.88 -2.79 -14.79
N ILE A 49 -3.21 -1.52 -14.99
CA ILE A 49 -4.55 -1.02 -15.30
C ILE A 49 -4.49 0.00 -16.43
N ASP A 50 -5.57 0.10 -17.17
CA ASP A 50 -5.69 0.99 -18.35
C ASP A 50 -6.54 2.24 -18.02
N GLY A 51 -6.30 2.87 -16.86
CA GLY A 51 -7.01 4.10 -16.47
C GLY A 51 -8.47 3.90 -16.03
N GLY A 52 -8.98 2.68 -16.08
CA GLY A 52 -10.36 2.36 -15.72
C GLY A 52 -10.60 2.00 -14.25
N GLY A 53 -9.60 2.20 -13.38
CA GLY A 53 -9.71 1.88 -11.96
C GLY A 53 -9.77 0.37 -11.66
N ILE A 54 -10.37 0.02 -10.52
CA ILE A 54 -10.43 -1.36 -10.01
C ILE A 54 -11.10 -2.33 -10.99
N GLY A 55 -12.15 -1.90 -11.67
CA GLY A 55 -12.85 -2.74 -12.67
C GLY A 55 -11.98 -3.12 -13.86
N ALA A 56 -11.19 -2.19 -14.38
CA ALA A 56 -10.22 -2.43 -15.45
C ALA A 56 -9.09 -3.36 -14.99
N ARG A 57 -8.58 -3.18 -13.76
CA ARG A 57 -7.61 -4.08 -13.15
C ARG A 57 -8.10 -5.52 -13.14
N ASN A 58 -9.27 -5.77 -12.59
CA ASN A 58 -9.84 -7.10 -12.49
C ASN A 58 -10.02 -7.75 -13.85
N LYS A 59 -10.49 -7.01 -14.84
CA LYS A 59 -10.65 -7.48 -16.24
C LYS A 59 -9.31 -7.85 -16.85
N ARG A 60 -8.27 -7.03 -16.68
CA ARG A 60 -6.93 -7.30 -17.23
C ARG A 60 -6.31 -8.55 -16.62
N TRP A 61 -6.38 -8.71 -15.31
CA TRP A 61 -5.86 -9.89 -14.61
C TRP A 61 -6.65 -11.15 -14.95
N ALA A 62 -7.96 -11.04 -15.18
CA ALA A 62 -8.82 -12.15 -15.57
C ALA A 62 -8.58 -12.61 -17.00
N SER A 63 -8.04 -11.78 -17.88
CA SER A 63 -7.81 -12.10 -19.31
C SER A 63 -6.65 -13.06 -19.58
N GLY A 64 -6.03 -13.62 -18.53
CA GLY A 64 -4.97 -14.64 -18.64
C GLY A 64 -3.57 -14.12 -18.96
N HIS A 65 -3.36 -12.81 -18.99
CA HIS A 65 -2.03 -12.23 -19.17
C HIS A 65 -1.14 -12.53 -17.96
N SER A 66 0.06 -13.05 -18.20
CA SER A 66 1.05 -13.23 -17.16
C SER A 66 1.72 -11.87 -16.87
N LEU A 67 1.36 -11.25 -15.76
CA LEU A 67 1.96 -10.00 -15.29
C LEU A 67 2.94 -10.22 -14.14
N SER A 68 3.22 -11.49 -13.79
CA SER A 68 4.02 -11.83 -12.61
C SER A 68 5.46 -11.33 -12.69
N ASP A 69 6.10 -11.45 -13.87
CA ASP A 69 7.49 -10.99 -14.04
C ASP A 69 7.59 -9.47 -14.01
N LEU A 70 6.62 -8.78 -14.62
CA LEU A 70 6.51 -7.32 -14.54
C LEU A 70 6.26 -6.87 -13.10
N SER A 71 5.36 -7.56 -12.39
CA SER A 71 5.06 -7.29 -10.98
C SER A 71 6.31 -7.44 -10.11
N ALA A 72 7.08 -8.53 -10.26
CA ALA A 72 8.29 -8.77 -9.49
C ALA A 72 9.33 -7.65 -9.65
N GLN A 73 9.40 -7.04 -10.84
CA GLN A 73 10.30 -5.91 -11.12
C GLN A 73 9.76 -4.58 -10.59
N ALA A 74 8.44 -4.39 -10.61
CA ALA A 74 7.80 -3.11 -10.33
C ALA A 74 7.44 -2.91 -8.85
N ILE A 75 7.12 -3.99 -8.11
CA ILE A 75 6.61 -3.87 -6.74
C ILE A 75 7.58 -3.23 -5.75
N PRO A 76 8.91 -3.43 -5.83
CA PRO A 76 9.85 -2.73 -4.96
C PRO A 76 9.76 -1.20 -5.10
N LYS A 77 9.39 -0.72 -6.29
CA LYS A 77 9.24 0.71 -6.54
C LYS A 77 8.05 1.31 -5.78
N LEU A 78 6.96 0.57 -5.64
CA LEU A 78 5.83 1.00 -4.82
C LEU A 78 6.23 1.18 -3.36
N ALA A 79 6.94 0.22 -2.78
CA ALA A 79 7.44 0.32 -1.41
C ALA A 79 8.37 1.54 -1.23
N GLU A 80 9.28 1.79 -2.18
CA GLU A 80 10.15 2.96 -2.18
C GLU A 80 9.36 4.28 -2.21
N ILE A 81 8.35 4.38 -3.07
CA ILE A 81 7.52 5.60 -3.20
C ILE A 81 6.79 5.86 -1.88
N LEU A 82 6.22 4.84 -1.25
CA LEU A 82 5.53 4.97 0.02
C LEU A 82 6.46 5.41 1.16
N CYS A 83 7.65 4.79 1.28
CA CYS A 83 8.64 5.20 2.26
C CYS A 83 9.10 6.65 2.07
N ARG A 84 9.35 7.04 0.83
CA ARG A 84 9.74 8.43 0.51
C ARG A 84 8.63 9.42 0.87
N LYS A 85 7.38 9.11 0.53
CA LYS A 85 6.23 9.95 0.88
C LYS A 85 6.07 10.08 2.39
N ALA A 86 6.20 8.99 3.14
CA ALA A 86 6.15 9.01 4.59
C ALA A 86 7.25 9.91 5.17
N ARG A 87 8.49 9.80 4.66
CA ARG A 87 9.61 10.64 5.08
C ARG A 87 9.36 12.12 4.79
N GLU A 88 8.90 12.45 3.59
CA GLU A 88 8.58 13.84 3.22
C GLU A 88 7.54 14.43 4.17
N ASN A 89 6.45 13.70 4.38
CA ASN A 89 5.36 14.12 5.26
C ASN A 89 5.80 14.22 6.71
N SER A 90 6.66 13.31 7.19
CA SER A 90 7.12 13.31 8.58
C SER A 90 7.91 14.57 8.96
N LEU A 91 8.52 15.22 7.99
CA LEU A 91 9.31 16.44 8.16
C LEU A 91 8.50 17.72 7.92
N ASP A 92 7.26 17.62 7.47
CA ASP A 92 6.39 18.76 7.22
C ASP A 92 5.63 19.15 8.49
N ASN A 93 6.01 20.27 9.08
CA ASN A 93 5.42 20.78 10.32
C ASN A 93 4.01 21.40 10.13
N THR A 94 3.56 21.54 8.89
CA THR A 94 2.28 22.17 8.54
C THR A 94 1.21 21.17 8.11
N LEU A 95 1.60 19.93 7.90
CA LEU A 95 0.70 18.87 7.45
C LEU A 95 -0.28 18.47 8.55
N ASP A 96 -1.55 18.33 8.20
CA ASP A 96 -2.52 17.60 9.02
C ASP A 96 -2.31 16.08 8.81
N SER A 97 -1.23 15.56 9.38
CA SER A 97 -0.91 14.13 9.31
C SER A 97 -1.96 13.29 10.05
N PRO A 98 -2.11 12.00 9.73
CA PRO A 98 -2.96 11.09 10.49
C PRO A 98 -2.63 11.11 12.00
N PHE A 99 -1.34 11.17 12.35
CA PHE A 99 -0.92 11.31 13.75
C PHE A 99 -1.39 12.63 14.37
N ALA A 100 -1.24 13.76 13.67
CA ALA A 100 -1.68 15.07 14.17
C ALA A 100 -3.20 15.12 14.39
N LEU A 101 -3.97 14.50 13.49
CA LEU A 101 -5.43 14.40 13.63
C LEU A 101 -5.82 13.54 14.83
N LEU A 102 -5.17 12.38 15.00
CA LEU A 102 -5.39 11.51 16.16
C LEU A 102 -4.99 12.18 17.48
N ALA A 103 -3.87 12.89 17.50
CA ALA A 103 -3.42 13.66 18.65
C ALA A 103 -4.47 14.71 19.06
N LYS A 104 -5.02 15.44 18.08
CA LYS A 104 -6.06 16.42 18.28
C LYS A 104 -7.35 15.82 18.87
N GLU A 105 -7.74 14.64 18.39
CA GLU A 105 -8.91 13.92 18.94
C GLU A 105 -8.70 13.47 20.40
N ASN A 106 -7.46 13.34 20.84
CA ASN A 106 -7.10 12.96 22.20
C ASN A 106 -6.58 14.15 23.06
N ASP A 107 -6.90 15.37 22.65
CA ASP A 107 -6.50 16.62 23.36
C ASP A 107 -4.97 16.77 23.52
N VAL A 108 -4.20 16.14 22.64
CA VAL A 108 -2.74 16.29 22.58
C VAL A 108 -2.38 17.38 21.58
N MET A 109 -1.60 18.36 22.02
CA MET A 109 -1.11 19.42 21.15
C MET A 109 0.03 18.91 20.26
N TRP A 110 -0.29 18.54 19.03
CA TRP A 110 0.65 18.15 18.00
C TRP A 110 0.24 18.73 16.66
N SER A 111 1.20 19.15 15.85
CA SER A 111 0.99 19.59 14.47
C SER A 111 2.11 19.07 13.57
N GLY A 112 1.77 18.82 12.32
CA GLY A 112 2.72 18.31 11.35
C GLY A 112 2.87 16.80 11.33
N GLY A 113 3.89 16.33 10.63
CA GLY A 113 4.25 14.93 10.56
C GLY A 113 4.86 14.41 11.87
N MET A 114 4.95 13.09 11.95
CA MET A 114 5.58 12.37 13.06
C MET A 114 6.83 11.66 12.55
N PRO A 115 8.05 12.20 12.77
CA PRO A 115 9.28 11.55 12.36
C PRO A 115 9.47 10.21 13.11
N ASP A 116 9.57 9.14 12.32
CA ASP A 116 9.80 7.79 12.83
C ASP A 116 10.44 6.92 11.76
N ASP A 117 10.96 5.75 12.15
CA ASP A 117 11.45 4.74 11.25
C ASP A 117 10.30 4.14 10.43
N CYS A 118 10.46 4.10 9.12
CA CYS A 118 9.43 3.63 8.20
C CYS A 118 9.91 2.40 7.44
N THR A 119 9.28 1.27 7.70
CA THR A 119 9.48 0.04 6.93
C THR A 119 8.19 -0.30 6.19
N VAL A 120 8.29 -0.57 4.89
CA VAL A 120 7.15 -0.94 4.04
C VAL A 120 7.44 -2.25 3.32
N LEU A 121 6.50 -3.18 3.42
CA LEU A 121 6.40 -4.37 2.59
C LEU A 121 5.22 -4.22 1.65
N ALA A 122 5.47 -4.24 0.36
CA ALA A 122 4.44 -4.27 -0.66
C ALA A 122 4.43 -5.64 -1.35
N MET A 123 3.24 -6.23 -1.43
CA MET A 123 3.03 -7.54 -2.04
C MET A 123 1.95 -7.42 -3.10
N HIS A 124 2.18 -8.04 -4.25
CA HIS A 124 1.22 -8.06 -5.35
C HIS A 124 0.71 -9.48 -5.55
N VAL A 125 -0.60 -9.66 -5.51
CA VAL A 125 -1.22 -10.97 -5.69
C VAL A 125 -1.20 -11.34 -7.16
N VAL A 126 -0.33 -12.24 -7.53
CA VAL A 126 -0.20 -12.76 -8.91
C VAL A 126 -0.70 -14.21 -8.98
N GLY A 127 -1.18 -14.62 -10.14
CA GLY A 127 -1.55 -16.02 -10.34
C GLY A 127 -0.31 -16.91 -10.44
N ASN A 128 -0.43 -18.15 -9.99
CA ASN A 128 0.58 -19.14 -10.28
C ASN A 128 0.76 -19.23 -11.80
N LYS A 129 2.01 -19.29 -12.27
CA LYS A 129 2.27 -19.83 -13.61
C LYS A 129 1.62 -21.21 -13.60
N SER A 130 0.52 -21.40 -14.35
CA SER A 130 0.10 -22.77 -14.61
C SER A 130 1.32 -23.47 -15.18
N SER A 131 1.82 -24.48 -14.49
CA SER A 131 2.69 -25.42 -15.13
C SER A 131 1.89 -25.91 -16.32
N SER A 132 2.20 -25.41 -17.53
CA SER A 132 1.70 -26.00 -18.73
C SER A 132 2.32 -27.40 -18.79
N SER A 133 1.67 -28.30 -18.07
CA SER A 133 1.88 -29.71 -18.31
C SER A 133 1.31 -29.96 -19.70
N ARG A 134 2.24 -29.87 -20.65
CA ARG A 134 2.07 -30.44 -22.01
C ARG A 134 0.73 -30.30 -22.68
#